data_97f9d9fbf76d35c2dbf2bd7451967de8
#
_entry.id   97f9d9fbf76d35c2dbf2bd7451967de8
#
_cell.length_a   1.000
_cell.length_b   1.000
_cell.length_c   1.000
_cell.angle_alpha   90.00
_cell.angle_beta   90.00
_cell.angle_gamma   90.00
#
_symmetry.space_group_name_H-M   'P 1'
#
loop_
_entity.id
_entity.type
_entity.pdbx_description
1 polymer ?
#
loop_
_entity_poly.entity_id
_entity_poly.type
_entity_poly.pdbx_seq_one_letter_code
_entity_poly.pdbx_strand_id
1 'polypeptide(L)'
;MLPAHRTEGEGFSLPQFDLTPCDVDGFLDELQAFHDQFRGCFSRSEPREHCFNYMVGQCSALERKSIEPMALHVDGGNIRGMQRCMSDDVWDEDTMRETYHALVANEMGEPDGVLIVDESGFVKKGMESVGVARQYCGTLGKVENSQVGVFAAYASRHGYALVDKRLFIPEQWFSDAYAERRHKCTVPDEVAFHTKPQLAAEMVRAIRSEGRLPFKYLVADCLYGNSPDFLDAVDACVGVTSLVAVPAETRCWLQRPLTTEKTYTYKGAVRAKRVLPPETQTPLTGAALAQSLASACWYRRMVSEGTKGPIAYEFARKRVTLCKDGLPNRTGWLVLKRTLGSSPTYASYLSNAPESTPLRLCVW
;
A
#
# COMPACT_ATOMS: atom_id res chain seq x y z
N MET A 1 -1.29 10.59 -3.69
CA MET A 1 -0.72 11.92 -4.07
C MET A 1 -0.11 11.75 -5.44
N LEU A 2 -0.74 12.27 -6.50
CA LEU A 2 -0.28 12.14 -7.88
C LEU A 2 1.05 12.90 -8.06
N PRO A 3 2.01 12.39 -8.84
CA PRO A 3 3.23 13.11 -9.16
C PRO A 3 2.87 14.35 -9.97
N ALA A 4 3.00 15.51 -9.36
CA ALA A 4 2.69 16.77 -10.00
C ALA A 4 3.93 17.32 -10.70
N HIS A 5 4.09 17.03 -11.97
CA HIS A 5 4.67 18.02 -12.87
C HIS A 5 3.56 19.01 -13.21
N ARG A 6 3.23 19.89 -12.27
CA ARG A 6 2.40 21.06 -12.57
C ARG A 6 3.27 22.25 -12.69
N THR A 7 3.22 22.87 -13.85
CA THR A 7 3.55 24.28 -14.01
C THR A 7 2.63 25.11 -13.09
N GLU A 8 3.20 26.08 -12.40
CA GLU A 8 2.42 27.01 -11.58
C GLU A 8 1.28 27.58 -12.45
N GLY A 9 0.03 27.26 -12.11
CA GLY A 9 -1.16 27.80 -12.76
C GLY A 9 -2.19 26.79 -13.29
N GLU A 10 -1.88 25.49 -13.36
CA GLU A 10 -2.85 24.48 -13.78
C GLU A 10 -3.58 23.87 -12.57
N GLY A 11 -4.82 24.26 -12.36
CA GLY A 11 -5.72 23.62 -11.41
C GLY A 11 -6.01 22.16 -11.80
N PHE A 12 -6.30 21.28 -10.82
CA PHE A 12 -6.80 19.93 -11.13
C PHE A 12 -8.24 20.07 -11.62
N SER A 13 -8.45 20.07 -12.92
CA SER A 13 -9.77 19.78 -13.45
C SER A 13 -9.96 18.27 -13.44
N LEU A 14 -10.99 17.79 -12.76
CA LEU A 14 -11.53 16.46 -13.05
C LEU A 14 -11.77 16.41 -14.56
N PRO A 15 -11.37 15.32 -15.26
CA PRO A 15 -11.75 15.15 -16.65
C PRO A 15 -13.27 15.32 -16.74
N GLN A 16 -13.74 16.34 -17.41
CA GLN A 16 -15.15 16.44 -17.77
C GLN A 16 -15.30 15.57 -19.01
N PHE A 17 -16.00 14.46 -18.87
CA PHE A 17 -16.40 13.64 -19.99
C PHE A 17 -17.74 14.19 -20.48
N ASP A 18 -17.75 14.91 -21.60
CA ASP A 18 -18.96 15.21 -22.35
C ASP A 18 -19.38 13.93 -23.09
N LEU A 19 -20.03 13.01 -22.35
CA LEU A 19 -20.54 11.77 -22.92
C LEU A 19 -21.70 12.08 -23.86
N THR A 20 -21.57 11.67 -25.10
CA THR A 20 -22.64 11.66 -26.09
C THR A 20 -23.50 10.39 -25.94
N PRO A 21 -24.74 10.36 -26.46
CA PRO A 21 -25.50 9.10 -26.51
C PRO A 21 -24.77 7.96 -27.23
N CYS A 22 -23.96 8.27 -28.22
CA CYS A 22 -23.15 7.29 -28.95
C CYS A 22 -22.05 6.67 -28.06
N ASP A 23 -21.47 7.47 -27.15
CA ASP A 23 -20.48 6.96 -26.17
C ASP A 23 -21.13 6.01 -25.18
N VAL A 24 -22.37 6.29 -24.77
CA VAL A 24 -23.15 5.42 -23.89
C VAL A 24 -23.52 4.11 -24.58
N ASP A 25 -23.93 4.16 -25.85
CA ASP A 25 -24.27 2.97 -26.65
C ASP A 25 -23.04 2.09 -26.87
N GLY A 26 -21.83 2.68 -27.06
CA GLY A 26 -20.57 1.96 -27.21
C GLY A 26 -19.98 1.38 -25.91
N PHE A 27 -20.48 1.79 -24.75
CA PHE A 27 -19.89 1.40 -23.46
C PHE A 27 -19.88 -0.13 -23.21
N LEU A 28 -20.96 -0.82 -23.59
CA LEU A 28 -21.04 -2.29 -23.44
C LEU A 28 -20.04 -3.00 -24.34
N ASP A 29 -19.80 -2.52 -25.54
CA ASP A 29 -18.83 -3.07 -26.49
C ASP A 29 -17.39 -2.88 -25.95
N GLU A 30 -17.09 -1.73 -25.40
CA GLU A 30 -15.81 -1.46 -24.74
C GLU A 30 -15.60 -2.34 -23.51
N LEU A 31 -16.63 -2.51 -22.66
CA LEU A 31 -16.59 -3.39 -21.50
C LEU A 31 -16.40 -4.86 -21.92
N GLN A 32 -17.04 -5.28 -23.02
CA GLN A 32 -16.85 -6.60 -23.60
C GLN A 32 -15.42 -6.76 -24.12
N ALA A 33 -14.90 -5.79 -24.86
CA ALA A 33 -13.53 -5.81 -25.37
C ALA A 33 -12.50 -5.86 -24.23
N PHE A 34 -12.73 -5.13 -23.14
CA PHE A 34 -11.92 -5.21 -21.93
C PHE A 34 -11.98 -6.61 -21.30
N HIS A 35 -13.18 -7.16 -21.13
CA HIS A 35 -13.39 -8.50 -20.53
C HIS A 35 -12.77 -9.60 -21.40
N ASP A 36 -12.81 -9.48 -22.71
CA ASP A 36 -12.27 -10.50 -23.63
C ASP A 36 -10.74 -10.66 -23.50
N GLN A 37 -10.03 -9.68 -22.97
CA GLN A 37 -8.61 -9.79 -22.69
C GLN A 37 -8.30 -10.83 -21.60
N PHE A 38 -9.28 -11.12 -20.73
CA PHE A 38 -9.18 -12.11 -19.67
C PHE A 38 -9.67 -13.51 -20.10
N ARG A 39 -9.98 -13.71 -21.38
CA ARG A 39 -10.51 -14.97 -21.91
C ARG A 39 -9.66 -16.18 -21.52
N GLY A 40 -8.33 -16.05 -21.53
CA GLY A 40 -7.40 -17.12 -21.18
C GLY A 40 -7.41 -17.54 -19.71
N CYS A 41 -8.02 -16.73 -18.82
CA CYS A 41 -8.12 -17.02 -17.40
C CYS A 41 -9.22 -18.04 -17.07
N PHE A 42 -10.12 -18.31 -18.01
CA PHE A 42 -11.26 -19.19 -17.82
C PHE A 42 -11.14 -20.45 -18.68
N SER A 43 -11.28 -21.62 -18.06
CA SER A 43 -11.26 -22.90 -18.77
C SER A 43 -12.55 -23.20 -19.54
N ARG A 44 -13.67 -22.51 -19.21
CA ARG A 44 -15.00 -22.69 -19.81
C ARG A 44 -15.66 -21.36 -20.08
N SER A 45 -16.66 -21.35 -20.98
CA SER A 45 -17.41 -20.14 -21.36
C SER A 45 -18.35 -19.65 -20.26
N GLU A 46 -19.00 -20.56 -19.52
CA GLU A 46 -20.04 -20.20 -18.55
C GLU A 46 -19.52 -19.32 -17.40
N PRO A 47 -18.41 -19.67 -16.69
CA PRO A 47 -17.83 -18.77 -15.68
C PRO A 47 -17.43 -17.41 -16.26
N ARG A 48 -16.90 -17.40 -17.50
CA ARG A 48 -16.54 -16.17 -18.19
C ARG A 48 -17.76 -15.27 -18.44
N GLU A 49 -18.86 -15.83 -18.94
CA GLU A 49 -20.11 -15.09 -19.16
C GLU A 49 -20.68 -14.57 -17.85
N HIS A 50 -20.63 -15.36 -16.78
CA HIS A 50 -21.09 -14.93 -15.46
C HIS A 50 -20.22 -13.82 -14.88
N CYS A 51 -18.90 -13.86 -15.12
CA CYS A 51 -17.97 -12.79 -14.75
C CYS A 51 -18.31 -11.50 -15.52
N PHE A 52 -18.58 -11.57 -16.83
CA PHE A 52 -19.00 -10.42 -17.61
C PHE A 52 -20.31 -9.82 -17.08
N ASN A 53 -21.34 -10.64 -16.85
CA ASN A 53 -22.60 -10.21 -16.29
C ASN A 53 -22.45 -9.55 -14.91
N TYR A 54 -21.51 -10.06 -14.10
CA TYR A 54 -21.16 -9.44 -12.82
C TYR A 54 -20.55 -8.06 -13.03
N MET A 55 -19.64 -7.87 -13.99
CA MET A 55 -19.03 -6.59 -14.33
C MET A 55 -20.11 -5.58 -14.82
N VAL A 56 -21.00 -5.98 -15.71
CA VAL A 56 -22.14 -5.16 -16.16
C VAL A 56 -23.00 -4.74 -14.97
N GLY A 57 -23.32 -5.68 -14.07
CA GLY A 57 -24.06 -5.39 -12.85
C GLY A 57 -23.36 -4.38 -11.93
N GLN A 58 -22.04 -4.46 -11.81
CA GLN A 58 -21.25 -3.49 -11.03
C GLN A 58 -21.27 -2.08 -11.65
N CYS A 59 -21.32 -1.97 -12.98
CA CYS A 59 -21.41 -0.70 -13.70
C CYS A 59 -22.83 -0.12 -13.70
N SER A 60 -23.85 -0.88 -13.30
CA SER A 60 -25.26 -0.43 -13.28
C SER A 60 -25.54 0.67 -12.24
N ALA A 61 -26.67 1.35 -12.39
CA ALA A 61 -27.14 2.38 -11.45
C ALA A 61 -27.82 1.81 -10.17
N LEU A 62 -27.76 0.48 -9.94
CA LEU A 62 -28.35 -0.14 -8.77
C LEU A 62 -27.71 0.38 -7.47
N GLU A 63 -28.52 0.79 -6.50
CA GLU A 63 -28.06 1.19 -5.17
C GLU A 63 -27.44 0.01 -4.41
N ARG A 64 -28.08 -1.17 -4.53
CA ARG A 64 -27.59 -2.41 -3.89
C ARG A 64 -26.97 -3.33 -4.94
N LYS A 65 -25.64 -3.40 -4.96
CA LYS A 65 -24.85 -4.24 -5.87
C LYS A 65 -24.48 -5.58 -5.21
N SER A 66 -25.47 -6.34 -4.73
CA SER A 66 -25.30 -7.74 -4.39
C SER A 66 -25.73 -8.61 -5.57
N ILE A 67 -25.27 -9.86 -5.60
CA ILE A 67 -25.41 -10.73 -6.80
C ILE A 67 -26.84 -10.87 -7.29
N GLU A 68 -27.81 -11.07 -6.38
CA GLU A 68 -29.20 -11.27 -6.76
C GLU A 68 -29.81 -10.05 -7.48
N PRO A 69 -29.77 -8.81 -6.93
CA PRO A 69 -30.24 -7.63 -7.67
C PRO A 69 -29.51 -7.41 -9.00
N MET A 70 -28.20 -7.64 -9.05
CA MET A 70 -27.44 -7.49 -10.29
C MET A 70 -27.86 -8.52 -11.34
N ALA A 71 -28.00 -9.80 -10.95
CA ALA A 71 -28.41 -10.87 -11.86
C ALA A 71 -29.84 -10.70 -12.39
N LEU A 72 -30.74 -10.07 -11.61
CA LEU A 72 -32.10 -9.74 -12.07
C LEU A 72 -32.13 -8.51 -12.96
N HIS A 73 -31.13 -7.67 -12.92
CA HIS A 73 -31.04 -6.42 -13.68
C HIS A 73 -30.35 -6.60 -15.04
N VAL A 74 -29.38 -7.52 -15.12
CA VAL A 74 -28.56 -7.76 -16.32
C VAL A 74 -29.28 -8.77 -17.23
N ASP A 75 -29.35 -8.46 -18.52
CA ASP A 75 -29.88 -9.37 -19.53
C ASP A 75 -29.06 -10.67 -19.57
N GLY A 76 -29.74 -11.81 -19.52
CA GLY A 76 -29.06 -13.13 -19.42
C GLY A 76 -28.45 -13.42 -18.05
N GLY A 77 -28.70 -12.57 -17.05
CA GLY A 77 -28.19 -12.77 -15.70
C GLY A 77 -28.73 -14.02 -15.03
N ASN A 78 -27.85 -14.77 -14.37
CA ASN A 78 -28.17 -16.01 -13.65
C ASN A 78 -27.66 -15.91 -12.22
N ILE A 79 -28.58 -15.87 -11.24
CA ILE A 79 -28.23 -15.69 -9.82
C ILE A 79 -27.25 -16.76 -9.34
N ARG A 80 -27.56 -18.05 -9.58
CA ARG A 80 -26.71 -19.15 -9.14
C ARG A 80 -25.39 -19.21 -9.90
N GLY A 81 -25.41 -18.93 -11.20
CA GLY A 81 -24.20 -18.89 -12.02
C GLY A 81 -23.25 -17.78 -11.55
N MET A 82 -23.76 -16.58 -11.32
CA MET A 82 -22.96 -15.46 -10.80
C MET A 82 -22.47 -15.70 -9.35
N GLN A 83 -23.28 -16.37 -8.50
CA GLN A 83 -22.82 -16.78 -7.16
C GLN A 83 -21.65 -17.76 -7.26
N ARG A 84 -21.77 -18.80 -8.08
CA ARG A 84 -20.71 -19.80 -8.26
C ARG A 84 -19.45 -19.21 -8.86
N CYS A 85 -19.57 -18.29 -9.81
CA CYS A 85 -18.43 -17.58 -10.36
C CYS A 85 -17.60 -16.87 -9.28
N MET A 86 -18.25 -16.39 -8.20
CA MET A 86 -17.59 -15.71 -7.08
C MET A 86 -17.14 -16.65 -5.94
N SER A 87 -17.60 -17.90 -5.91
CA SER A 87 -17.33 -18.82 -4.79
C SER A 87 -16.64 -20.12 -5.18
N ASP A 88 -17.08 -20.78 -6.25
CA ASP A 88 -16.75 -22.18 -6.52
C ASP A 88 -16.08 -22.40 -7.89
N ASP A 89 -16.30 -21.51 -8.86
CA ASP A 89 -15.75 -21.66 -10.20
C ASP A 89 -14.24 -21.44 -10.20
N VAL A 90 -13.53 -22.34 -10.89
CA VAL A 90 -12.08 -22.28 -11.01
C VAL A 90 -11.70 -21.39 -12.19
N TRP A 91 -10.94 -20.35 -11.92
CA TRP A 91 -10.30 -19.49 -12.89
C TRP A 91 -8.88 -19.14 -12.43
N ASP A 92 -8.00 -18.86 -13.39
CA ASP A 92 -6.59 -18.62 -13.14
C ASP A 92 -6.37 -17.17 -12.63
N GLU A 93 -6.24 -17.02 -11.31
CA GLU A 93 -6.03 -15.73 -10.66
C GLU A 93 -4.67 -15.13 -11.04
N ASP A 94 -3.64 -15.95 -11.20
CA ASP A 94 -2.30 -15.47 -11.54
C ASP A 94 -2.27 -14.92 -12.97
N THR A 95 -2.80 -15.68 -13.94
CA THR A 95 -2.95 -15.21 -15.32
C THR A 95 -3.84 -13.95 -15.39
N MET A 96 -4.90 -13.88 -14.60
CA MET A 96 -5.77 -12.70 -14.55
C MET A 96 -5.02 -11.47 -14.01
N ARG A 97 -4.26 -11.61 -12.93
CA ARG A 97 -3.43 -10.53 -12.36
C ARG A 97 -2.37 -10.07 -13.35
N GLU A 98 -1.66 -11.00 -14.00
CA GLU A 98 -0.65 -10.69 -15.01
C GLU A 98 -1.24 -9.93 -16.21
N THR A 99 -2.39 -10.38 -16.71
CA THR A 99 -3.11 -9.69 -17.79
C THR A 99 -3.50 -8.28 -17.37
N TYR A 100 -4.04 -8.13 -16.15
CA TYR A 100 -4.41 -6.84 -15.60
C TYR A 100 -3.20 -5.92 -15.43
N HIS A 101 -2.07 -6.42 -14.93
CA HIS A 101 -0.83 -5.65 -14.83
C HIS A 101 -0.34 -5.17 -16.21
N ALA A 102 -0.45 -6.01 -17.24
CA ALA A 102 -0.11 -5.62 -18.60
C ALA A 102 -1.01 -4.48 -19.11
N LEU A 103 -2.32 -4.55 -18.84
CA LEU A 103 -3.26 -3.49 -19.21
C LEU A 103 -2.94 -2.18 -18.48
N VAL A 104 -2.74 -2.23 -17.16
CA VAL A 104 -2.35 -1.06 -16.37
C VAL A 104 -1.04 -0.46 -16.89
N ALA A 105 -0.05 -1.31 -17.24
CA ALA A 105 1.21 -0.84 -17.79
C ALA A 105 1.06 -0.17 -19.17
N ASN A 106 0.18 -0.70 -20.03
CA ASN A 106 -0.08 -0.13 -21.35
C ASN A 106 -0.79 1.22 -21.26
N GLU A 107 -1.79 1.34 -20.38
CA GLU A 107 -2.63 2.54 -20.30
C GLU A 107 -2.04 3.62 -19.38
N MET A 108 -1.37 3.21 -18.31
CA MET A 108 -0.92 4.12 -17.27
C MET A 108 0.57 4.02 -16.94
N GLY A 109 1.30 3.08 -17.58
CA GLY A 109 2.69 2.81 -17.23
C GLY A 109 3.62 3.97 -17.54
N GLU A 110 4.41 4.38 -16.55
CA GLU A 110 5.46 5.39 -16.68
C GLU A 110 6.74 4.97 -15.94
N PRO A 111 7.93 5.32 -16.48
CA PRO A 111 9.20 4.98 -15.83
C PRO A 111 9.34 5.53 -14.41
N ASP A 112 8.64 6.61 -14.09
CA ASP A 112 8.59 7.26 -12.77
C ASP A 112 7.28 7.00 -12.02
N GLY A 113 6.56 5.94 -12.37
CA GLY A 113 5.36 5.49 -11.67
C GLY A 113 5.59 5.25 -10.17
N VAL A 114 4.53 5.32 -9.41
CA VAL A 114 4.52 5.18 -7.95
C VAL A 114 3.73 3.94 -7.54
N LEU A 115 4.35 3.07 -6.77
CA LEU A 115 3.65 1.99 -6.06
C LEU A 115 3.27 2.48 -4.66
N ILE A 116 1.99 2.37 -4.34
CA ILE A 116 1.41 2.81 -3.06
C ILE A 116 0.93 1.59 -2.30
N VAL A 117 1.34 1.43 -1.04
CA VAL A 117 0.92 0.31 -0.20
C VAL A 117 0.20 0.84 1.02
N ASP A 118 -1.00 0.30 1.26
CA ASP A 118 -1.83 0.66 2.41
C ASP A 118 -2.82 -0.47 2.73
N GLU A 119 -3.51 -0.39 3.87
CA GLU A 119 -4.58 -1.29 4.22
C GLU A 119 -5.94 -0.60 4.25
N SER A 120 -6.99 -1.39 4.06
CA SER A 120 -8.38 -0.93 4.23
C SER A 120 -9.19 -1.94 5.02
N GLY A 121 -10.03 -1.43 5.93
CA GLY A 121 -10.90 -2.22 6.77
C GLY A 121 -12.35 -2.20 6.28
N PHE A 122 -12.97 -3.38 6.24
CA PHE A 122 -14.37 -3.58 5.85
C PHE A 122 -15.17 -4.06 7.04
N VAL A 123 -16.11 -3.26 7.51
CA VAL A 123 -16.99 -3.61 8.63
C VAL A 123 -17.82 -4.83 8.28
N LYS A 124 -17.89 -5.78 9.19
CA LYS A 124 -18.67 -7.01 9.04
C LYS A 124 -19.67 -7.14 10.17
N LYS A 125 -20.90 -7.51 9.87
CA LYS A 125 -21.95 -7.81 10.88
C LYS A 125 -21.80 -9.24 11.41
N GLY A 126 -21.42 -10.18 10.52
CA GLY A 126 -21.19 -11.58 10.86
C GLY A 126 -19.74 -11.87 11.27
N MET A 127 -19.51 -13.11 11.71
CA MET A 127 -18.19 -13.58 12.17
C MET A 127 -17.62 -14.71 11.31
N GLU A 128 -18.36 -15.17 10.30
CA GLU A 128 -18.04 -16.38 9.53
C GLU A 128 -17.13 -16.14 8.31
N SER A 129 -16.85 -14.89 7.93
CA SER A 129 -15.91 -14.63 6.83
C SER A 129 -14.47 -14.75 7.32
N VAL A 130 -13.58 -15.31 6.49
CA VAL A 130 -12.15 -15.46 6.79
C VAL A 130 -11.53 -14.13 7.19
N GLY A 131 -10.72 -14.11 8.24
CA GLY A 131 -10.01 -12.91 8.72
C GLY A 131 -10.88 -11.92 9.51
N VAL A 132 -12.18 -12.18 9.69
CA VAL A 132 -13.04 -11.32 10.51
C VAL A 132 -12.67 -11.43 11.98
N ALA A 133 -12.44 -10.28 12.59
CA ALA A 133 -12.13 -10.16 14.02
C ALA A 133 -12.42 -8.74 14.50
N ARG A 134 -12.46 -8.58 15.84
CA ARG A 134 -12.40 -7.24 16.45
C ARG A 134 -10.97 -6.71 16.32
N GLN A 135 -10.76 -5.83 15.37
CA GLN A 135 -9.45 -5.25 15.03
C GLN A 135 -9.62 -3.77 14.65
N TYR A 136 -8.52 -3.03 14.62
CA TYR A 136 -8.56 -1.63 14.21
C TYR A 136 -9.02 -1.53 12.74
N CYS A 137 -10.08 -0.76 12.52
CA CYS A 137 -10.64 -0.47 11.21
C CYS A 137 -10.33 0.98 10.86
N GLY A 138 -9.37 1.20 9.96
CA GLY A 138 -8.91 2.54 9.56
C GLY A 138 -10.05 3.40 9.01
N THR A 139 -10.98 2.81 8.26
CA THR A 139 -12.17 3.48 7.70
C THR A 139 -13.06 4.11 8.78
N LEU A 140 -13.12 3.51 9.98
CA LEU A 140 -13.90 4.02 11.11
C LEU A 140 -13.06 4.71 12.18
N GLY A 141 -11.73 4.63 12.12
CA GLY A 141 -10.81 5.16 13.13
C GLY A 141 -10.94 4.50 14.50
N LYS A 142 -11.49 3.29 14.62
CA LYS A 142 -11.73 2.58 15.89
C LYS A 142 -11.61 1.05 15.72
N VAL A 143 -11.56 0.35 16.85
CA VAL A 143 -11.64 -1.12 16.87
C VAL A 143 -13.08 -1.54 16.63
N GLU A 144 -13.30 -2.33 15.56
CA GLU A 144 -14.61 -2.81 15.16
C GLU A 144 -14.50 -4.23 14.60
N ASN A 145 -15.65 -4.95 14.55
CA ASN A 145 -15.72 -6.24 13.86
C ASN A 145 -15.53 -6.01 12.36
N SER A 146 -14.39 -6.40 11.84
CA SER A 146 -13.97 -6.05 10.48
C SER A 146 -13.08 -7.11 9.86
N GLN A 147 -13.03 -7.08 8.55
CA GLN A 147 -12.07 -7.79 7.72
C GLN A 147 -11.12 -6.75 7.14
N VAL A 148 -9.82 -7.04 7.08
CA VAL A 148 -8.82 -6.10 6.59
C VAL A 148 -8.10 -6.69 5.39
N GLY A 149 -8.02 -5.90 4.33
CA GLY A 149 -7.17 -6.18 3.16
C GLY A 149 -5.97 -5.24 3.14
N VAL A 150 -4.82 -5.77 2.74
CA VAL A 150 -3.63 -5.01 2.38
C VAL A 150 -3.61 -4.87 0.87
N PHE A 151 -3.43 -3.67 0.36
CA PHE A 151 -3.54 -3.34 -1.04
C PHE A 151 -2.27 -2.70 -1.57
N ALA A 152 -1.97 -2.98 -2.84
CA ALA A 152 -1.02 -2.22 -3.63
C ALA A 152 -1.77 -1.48 -4.74
N ALA A 153 -1.48 -0.19 -4.90
CA ALA A 153 -1.98 0.63 -5.98
C ALA A 153 -0.82 1.18 -6.82
N TYR A 154 -1.02 1.26 -8.11
CA TYR A 154 -0.13 1.94 -9.03
C TYR A 154 -0.69 3.32 -9.36
N ALA A 155 0.17 4.33 -9.40
CA ALA A 155 -0.21 5.69 -9.79
C ALA A 155 0.82 6.30 -10.73
N SER A 156 0.34 7.04 -11.72
CA SER A 156 1.11 7.87 -12.64
C SER A 156 0.36 9.16 -12.94
N ARG A 157 0.86 9.98 -13.88
CA ARG A 157 0.12 11.16 -14.36
C ARG A 157 -1.15 10.79 -15.16
N HIS A 158 -1.23 9.55 -15.68
CA HIS A 158 -2.37 9.06 -16.46
C HIS A 158 -3.51 8.53 -15.61
N GLY A 159 -3.27 8.26 -14.31
CA GLY A 159 -4.30 7.76 -13.42
C GLY A 159 -3.75 6.88 -12.29
N TYR A 160 -4.66 6.15 -11.66
CA TYR A 160 -4.31 5.19 -10.61
C TYR A 160 -5.19 3.95 -10.68
N ALA A 161 -4.65 2.82 -10.28
CA ALA A 161 -5.36 1.54 -10.22
C ALA A 161 -4.88 0.70 -9.02
N LEU A 162 -5.80 -0.07 -8.42
CA LEU A 162 -5.41 -1.13 -7.49
C LEU A 162 -4.80 -2.28 -8.31
N VAL A 163 -3.60 -2.71 -7.95
CA VAL A 163 -2.86 -3.71 -8.75
C VAL A 163 -2.63 -5.03 -8.03
N ASP A 164 -2.69 -5.05 -6.70
CA ASP A 164 -2.63 -6.29 -5.93
C ASP A 164 -3.37 -6.15 -4.59
N LYS A 165 -3.74 -7.27 -4.01
CA LYS A 165 -4.41 -7.36 -2.71
C LYS A 165 -3.96 -8.61 -1.96
N ARG A 166 -3.95 -8.52 -0.62
CA ARG A 166 -3.81 -9.68 0.29
C ARG A 166 -4.81 -9.56 1.41
N LEU A 167 -5.48 -10.66 1.73
CA LEU A 167 -6.34 -10.72 2.92
C LEU A 167 -5.48 -10.86 4.16
N PHE A 168 -5.64 -9.95 5.12
CA PHE A 168 -5.03 -10.09 6.42
C PHE A 168 -5.87 -11.03 7.29
N ILE A 169 -5.27 -12.13 7.73
CA ILE A 169 -5.88 -13.07 8.68
C ILE A 169 -5.21 -12.86 10.03
N PRO A 170 -5.91 -12.32 11.04
CA PRO A 170 -5.32 -12.05 12.36
C PRO A 170 -4.77 -13.30 13.03
N GLU A 171 -3.70 -13.16 13.82
CA GLU A 171 -2.97 -14.26 14.47
C GLU A 171 -3.90 -15.19 15.28
N GLN A 172 -4.94 -14.64 15.92
CA GLN A 172 -5.93 -15.43 16.66
C GLN A 172 -6.64 -16.51 15.81
N TRP A 173 -6.75 -16.29 14.48
CA TRP A 173 -7.33 -17.29 13.58
C TRP A 173 -6.50 -18.58 13.51
N PHE A 174 -5.21 -18.52 13.85
CA PHE A 174 -4.29 -19.66 13.83
C PHE A 174 -4.21 -20.40 15.18
N SER A 175 -4.95 -19.95 16.19
CA SER A 175 -5.07 -20.65 17.47
C SER A 175 -6.03 -21.85 17.39
N ASP A 176 -5.92 -22.76 18.36
CA ASP A 176 -6.82 -23.92 18.49
C ASP A 176 -8.29 -23.51 18.65
N ALA A 177 -8.55 -22.38 19.31
CA ALA A 177 -9.91 -21.84 19.48
C ALA A 177 -10.60 -21.48 18.14
N TYR A 178 -9.85 -21.27 17.08
CA TYR A 178 -10.36 -20.95 15.75
C TYR A 178 -10.26 -22.14 14.76
N ALA A 179 -9.80 -23.31 15.19
CA ALA A 179 -9.61 -24.48 14.30
C ALA A 179 -10.90 -24.87 13.56
N GLU A 180 -12.03 -25.00 14.30
CA GLU A 180 -13.33 -25.31 13.72
C GLU A 180 -13.77 -24.24 12.69
N ARG A 181 -13.56 -22.96 13.02
CA ARG A 181 -13.90 -21.85 12.14
C ARG A 181 -13.06 -21.86 10.86
N ARG A 182 -11.73 -22.10 10.97
CA ARG A 182 -10.87 -22.25 9.79
C ARG A 182 -11.37 -23.36 8.86
N HIS A 183 -11.69 -24.52 9.43
CA HIS A 183 -12.23 -25.66 8.69
C HIS A 183 -13.56 -25.29 8.01
N LYS A 184 -14.50 -24.67 8.75
CA LYS A 184 -15.80 -24.23 8.22
C LYS A 184 -15.65 -23.21 7.10
N CYS A 185 -14.68 -22.31 7.20
CA CYS A 185 -14.38 -21.29 6.19
C CYS A 185 -13.44 -21.78 5.07
N THR A 186 -13.11 -23.05 5.05
CA THR A 186 -12.25 -23.68 4.04
C THR A 186 -10.90 -22.96 3.88
N VAL A 187 -10.29 -22.52 5.00
CA VAL A 187 -8.95 -21.94 4.97
C VAL A 187 -7.95 -23.06 4.74
N PRO A 188 -7.12 -23.02 3.67
CA PRO A 188 -6.15 -24.06 3.39
C PRO A 188 -5.13 -24.23 4.53
N ASP A 189 -4.71 -25.47 4.79
CA ASP A 189 -3.83 -25.81 5.93
C ASP A 189 -2.42 -25.20 5.78
N GLU A 190 -1.97 -24.94 4.56
CA GLU A 190 -0.70 -24.31 4.24
C GLU A 190 -0.66 -22.80 4.53
N VAL A 191 -1.82 -22.18 4.75
CA VAL A 191 -1.89 -20.74 5.07
C VAL A 191 -1.34 -20.48 6.47
N ALA A 192 -0.25 -19.73 6.53
CA ALA A 192 0.40 -19.31 7.78
C ALA A 192 0.06 -17.87 8.14
N PHE A 193 0.26 -17.53 9.41
CA PHE A 193 0.14 -16.15 9.87
C PHE A 193 1.23 -15.26 9.27
N HIS A 194 0.80 -14.18 8.62
CA HIS A 194 1.68 -13.08 8.20
C HIS A 194 1.14 -11.76 8.73
N THR A 195 2.05 -10.90 9.19
CA THR A 195 1.70 -9.52 9.55
C THR A 195 1.37 -8.72 8.29
N LYS A 196 0.60 -7.64 8.42
CA LYS A 196 0.29 -6.76 7.28
C LYS A 196 1.55 -6.28 6.54
N PRO A 197 2.64 -5.84 7.22
CA PRO A 197 3.88 -5.49 6.53
C PRO A 197 4.55 -6.65 5.79
N GLN A 198 4.44 -7.89 6.29
CA GLN A 198 4.97 -9.06 5.58
C GLN A 198 4.17 -9.34 4.30
N LEU A 199 2.83 -9.27 4.36
CA LEU A 199 1.96 -9.38 3.19
C LEU A 199 2.29 -8.29 2.14
N ALA A 200 2.50 -7.06 2.60
CA ALA A 200 2.94 -5.96 1.74
C ALA A 200 4.31 -6.21 1.11
N ALA A 201 5.27 -6.73 1.88
CA ALA A 201 6.59 -7.09 1.39
C ALA A 201 6.53 -8.17 0.29
N GLU A 202 5.64 -9.15 0.45
CA GLU A 202 5.40 -10.18 -0.56
C GLU A 202 4.84 -9.60 -1.85
N MET A 203 3.81 -8.71 -1.76
CA MET A 203 3.26 -8.03 -2.93
C MET A 203 4.32 -7.21 -3.67
N VAL A 204 5.12 -6.41 -2.96
CA VAL A 204 6.19 -5.60 -3.57
C VAL A 204 7.20 -6.48 -4.30
N ARG A 205 7.63 -7.61 -3.70
CA ARG A 205 8.54 -8.56 -4.34
C ARG A 205 7.92 -9.21 -5.56
N ALA A 206 6.64 -9.63 -5.48
CA ALA A 206 5.93 -10.25 -6.59
C ALA A 206 5.81 -9.29 -7.78
N ILE A 207 5.30 -8.08 -7.57
CA ILE A 207 5.16 -7.04 -8.60
C ILE A 207 6.53 -6.70 -9.23
N ARG A 208 7.58 -6.61 -8.39
CA ARG A 208 8.92 -6.31 -8.89
C ARG A 208 9.52 -7.45 -9.70
N SER A 209 9.35 -8.70 -9.26
CA SER A 209 9.86 -9.89 -9.97
C SER A 209 9.12 -10.14 -11.28
N GLU A 210 7.83 -9.89 -11.32
CA GLU A 210 7.02 -9.97 -12.53
C GLU A 210 7.46 -8.93 -13.59
N GLY A 211 7.87 -7.73 -13.16
CA GLY A 211 8.49 -6.72 -14.00
C GLY A 211 7.57 -6.06 -15.04
N ARG A 212 6.26 -6.28 -14.99
CA ARG A 212 5.29 -5.70 -15.94
C ARG A 212 4.99 -4.24 -15.63
N LEU A 213 4.81 -3.91 -14.35
CA LEU A 213 4.50 -2.55 -13.91
C LEU A 213 5.79 -1.74 -13.73
N PRO A 214 6.03 -0.70 -14.54
CA PRO A 214 7.18 0.17 -14.36
C PRO A 214 6.93 1.14 -13.20
N PHE A 215 7.68 1.03 -12.13
CA PHE A 215 7.64 1.99 -11.03
C PHE A 215 9.04 2.31 -10.52
N LYS A 216 9.24 3.56 -10.18
CA LYS A 216 10.49 4.09 -9.61
C LYS A 216 10.33 4.50 -8.16
N TYR A 217 9.12 4.77 -7.73
CA TYR A 217 8.83 5.27 -6.38
C TYR A 217 7.89 4.33 -5.65
N LEU A 218 8.10 4.25 -4.34
CA LEU A 218 7.23 3.49 -3.45
C LEU A 218 6.89 4.34 -2.22
N VAL A 219 5.60 4.39 -1.88
CA VAL A 219 5.11 5.10 -0.69
C VAL A 219 4.26 4.17 0.17
N ALA A 220 4.39 4.31 1.49
CA ALA A 220 3.59 3.59 2.47
C ALA A 220 3.46 4.39 3.77
N ASP A 221 2.52 3.99 4.61
CA ASP A 221 2.29 4.62 5.91
C ASP A 221 3.30 4.17 6.99
N CYS A 222 3.10 4.60 8.24
CA CYS A 222 4.03 4.31 9.33
C CYS A 222 3.93 2.88 9.87
N LEU A 223 2.88 2.13 9.59
CA LEU A 223 2.81 0.70 9.91
C LEU A 223 3.91 -0.05 9.15
N TYR A 224 4.05 0.25 7.88
CA TYR A 224 5.04 -0.38 6.99
C TYR A 224 6.43 0.22 7.21
N GLY A 225 6.53 1.53 7.41
CA GLY A 225 7.81 2.21 7.66
C GLY A 225 8.51 1.80 8.97
N ASN A 226 7.78 1.21 9.90
CA ASN A 226 8.34 0.65 11.15
C ASN A 226 8.72 -0.84 11.04
N SER A 227 8.45 -1.50 9.91
CA SER A 227 8.73 -2.91 9.69
C SER A 227 10.05 -3.13 8.97
N PRO A 228 11.02 -3.83 9.58
CA PRO A 228 12.25 -4.22 8.89
C PRO A 228 12.00 -5.07 7.66
N ASP A 229 11.10 -6.06 7.75
CA ASP A 229 10.79 -6.99 6.66
C ASP A 229 10.31 -6.25 5.41
N PHE A 230 9.46 -5.25 5.61
CA PHE A 230 8.96 -4.41 4.52
C PHE A 230 10.07 -3.53 3.94
N LEU A 231 10.82 -2.84 4.80
CA LEU A 231 11.92 -1.97 4.37
C LEU A 231 13.03 -2.74 3.64
N ASP A 232 13.34 -3.97 4.08
CA ASP A 232 14.32 -4.84 3.43
C ASP A 232 13.83 -5.30 2.05
N ALA A 233 12.53 -5.60 1.91
CA ALA A 233 11.92 -5.92 0.63
C ALA A 233 12.00 -4.75 -0.36
N VAL A 234 11.74 -3.54 0.11
CA VAL A 234 11.82 -2.32 -0.71
C VAL A 234 13.26 -2.02 -1.12
N ASP A 235 14.22 -2.14 -0.19
CA ASP A 235 15.64 -1.91 -0.50
C ASP A 235 16.23 -2.93 -1.47
N ALA A 236 15.68 -4.15 -1.49
CA ALA A 236 16.04 -5.17 -2.48
C ALA A 236 15.56 -4.83 -3.90
N CYS A 237 14.61 -3.92 -4.05
CA CYS A 237 14.12 -3.43 -5.35
C CYS A 237 15.11 -2.41 -5.95
N VAL A 238 16.09 -2.89 -6.70
CA VAL A 238 17.12 -2.03 -7.32
C VAL A 238 16.47 -0.94 -8.18
N GLY A 239 16.89 0.32 -7.96
CA GLY A 239 16.39 1.49 -8.69
C GLY A 239 15.08 2.08 -8.15
N VAL A 240 14.49 1.50 -7.12
CA VAL A 240 13.28 2.02 -6.46
C VAL A 240 13.66 2.95 -5.30
N THR A 241 13.10 4.14 -5.32
CA THR A 241 13.22 5.11 -4.24
C THR A 241 11.95 5.08 -3.39
N SER A 242 12.10 4.84 -2.09
CA SER A 242 10.98 4.82 -1.15
C SER A 242 10.84 6.12 -0.38
N LEU A 243 9.60 6.46 -0.03
CA LEU A 243 9.26 7.45 0.97
C LEU A 243 8.16 6.88 1.87
N VAL A 244 8.54 6.36 3.02
CA VAL A 244 7.62 5.69 3.96
C VAL A 244 7.48 6.51 5.23
N ALA A 245 6.26 6.70 5.72
CA ALA A 245 6.06 7.39 6.97
C ALA A 245 6.64 6.58 8.13
N VAL A 246 7.20 7.26 9.13
CA VAL A 246 7.70 6.66 10.36
C VAL A 246 7.18 7.42 11.57
N PRO A 247 7.02 6.77 12.75
CA PRO A 247 6.57 7.45 13.96
C PRO A 247 7.46 8.65 14.32
N ALA A 248 6.86 9.68 14.91
CA ALA A 248 7.59 10.87 15.36
C ALA A 248 8.67 10.55 16.42
N GLU A 249 8.45 9.47 17.17
CA GLU A 249 9.34 8.93 18.20
C GLU A 249 10.48 8.08 17.63
N THR A 250 10.53 7.87 16.30
CA THR A 250 11.62 7.14 15.65
C THR A 250 12.96 7.76 16.01
N ARG A 251 13.80 6.96 16.68
CA ARG A 251 15.10 7.42 17.17
C ARG A 251 16.18 7.25 16.12
N CYS A 252 17.08 8.23 16.04
CA CYS A 252 18.17 8.22 15.07
C CYS A 252 19.39 9.00 15.57
N TRP A 253 20.54 8.71 14.95
CA TRP A 253 21.78 9.49 15.08
C TRP A 253 22.08 10.21 13.77
N LEU A 254 22.62 11.42 13.87
CA LEU A 254 23.11 12.18 12.69
C LEU A 254 24.37 11.56 12.09
N GLN A 255 25.17 10.88 12.91
CA GLN A 255 26.33 10.11 12.48
C GLN A 255 26.18 8.70 13.02
N ARG A 256 26.58 7.71 12.23
CA ARG A 256 26.51 6.30 12.63
C ARG A 256 27.48 6.04 13.79
N PRO A 257 26.98 5.67 14.99
CA PRO A 257 27.88 5.36 16.09
C PRO A 257 28.65 4.05 15.83
N LEU A 258 29.87 3.99 16.32
CA LEU A 258 30.65 2.77 16.36
C LEU A 258 30.01 1.79 17.35
N THR A 259 30.17 0.50 17.05
CA THR A 259 29.74 -0.58 17.97
C THR A 259 30.93 -1.47 18.27
N THR A 260 30.99 -1.96 19.50
CA THR A 260 31.97 -2.95 19.95
C THR A 260 31.29 -4.26 20.30
N GLU A 261 32.02 -5.36 20.27
CA GLU A 261 31.53 -6.64 20.75
C GLU A 261 31.89 -6.81 22.22
N LYS A 262 30.90 -7.15 23.04
CA LYS A 262 31.11 -7.55 24.45
C LYS A 262 30.73 -9.00 24.61
N THR A 263 31.68 -9.79 25.11
CA THR A 263 31.45 -11.20 25.45
C THR A 263 30.79 -11.33 26.81
N TYR A 264 29.93 -12.32 26.97
CA TYR A 264 29.26 -12.66 28.25
C TYR A 264 28.98 -14.16 28.28
N THR A 265 28.91 -14.74 29.46
CA THR A 265 28.58 -16.15 29.66
C THR A 265 27.10 -16.31 29.97
N TYR A 266 26.42 -17.16 29.20
CA TYR A 266 25.01 -17.50 29.43
C TYR A 266 24.81 -19.01 29.34
N LYS A 267 24.30 -19.65 30.40
CA LYS A 267 24.11 -21.10 30.51
C LYS A 267 25.40 -21.90 30.16
N GLY A 268 26.56 -21.43 30.63
CA GLY A 268 27.85 -22.08 30.39
C GLY A 268 28.49 -21.85 29.01
N ALA A 269 27.77 -21.19 28.07
CA ALA A 269 28.33 -20.87 26.75
C ALA A 269 28.76 -19.39 26.68
N VAL A 270 29.95 -19.14 26.11
CA VAL A 270 30.42 -17.78 25.82
C VAL A 270 29.65 -17.25 24.59
N ARG A 271 29.02 -16.08 24.73
CA ARG A 271 28.29 -15.38 23.67
C ARG A 271 28.86 -13.99 23.51
N ALA A 272 28.77 -13.44 22.30
CA ALA A 272 29.08 -12.06 22.01
C ALA A 272 27.79 -11.29 21.71
N LYS A 273 27.73 -10.03 22.14
CA LYS A 273 26.68 -9.08 21.74
C LYS A 273 27.32 -7.76 21.33
N ARG A 274 26.70 -7.11 20.34
CA ARG A 274 27.07 -5.76 19.96
C ARG A 274 26.57 -4.79 21.03
N VAL A 275 27.40 -3.82 21.38
CA VAL A 275 27.09 -2.77 22.36
C VAL A 275 27.61 -1.43 21.84
N LEU A 276 27.01 -0.35 22.30
CA LEU A 276 27.55 1.00 22.11
C LEU A 276 28.57 1.32 23.20
N PRO A 277 29.64 2.08 22.88
CA PRO A 277 30.53 2.67 23.86
C PRO A 277 29.72 3.60 24.81
N PRO A 278 30.11 3.69 26.10
CA PRO A 278 29.39 4.50 27.09
C PRO A 278 29.27 5.98 26.72
N GLU A 279 30.25 6.52 26.00
CA GLU A 279 30.33 7.90 25.52
C GLU A 279 29.45 8.18 24.28
N THR A 280 28.75 7.17 23.74
CA THR A 280 27.91 7.35 22.57
C THR A 280 26.77 8.32 22.84
N GLN A 281 26.60 9.32 21.99
CA GLN A 281 25.51 10.28 22.09
C GLN A 281 24.16 9.57 22.05
N THR A 282 23.23 10.01 22.89
CA THR A 282 21.84 9.51 22.89
C THR A 282 21.19 9.82 21.55
N PRO A 283 20.46 8.86 20.94
CA PRO A 283 19.75 9.11 19.69
C PRO A 283 18.62 10.13 19.89
N LEU A 284 18.47 11.03 18.94
CA LEU A 284 17.38 11.99 18.88
C LEU A 284 16.12 11.33 18.32
N THR A 285 14.95 11.79 18.76
CA THR A 285 13.69 11.46 18.06
C THR A 285 13.54 12.30 16.79
N GLY A 286 12.77 11.83 15.82
CA GLY A 286 12.44 12.60 14.61
C GLY A 286 11.82 13.95 14.96
N ALA A 287 10.95 14.00 15.96
CA ALA A 287 10.34 15.24 16.46
C ALA A 287 11.38 16.19 17.05
N ALA A 288 12.29 15.70 17.91
CA ALA A 288 13.36 16.53 18.49
C ALA A 288 14.31 17.06 17.40
N LEU A 289 14.67 16.22 16.42
CA LEU A 289 15.47 16.63 15.28
C LEU A 289 14.76 17.72 14.47
N ALA A 290 13.45 17.56 14.18
CA ALA A 290 12.68 18.57 13.46
C ALA A 290 12.67 19.92 14.17
N GLN A 291 12.48 19.92 15.49
CA GLN A 291 12.48 21.14 16.30
C GLN A 291 13.86 21.82 16.38
N SER A 292 14.94 21.05 16.30
CA SER A 292 16.32 21.58 16.36
C SER A 292 16.81 22.22 15.07
N LEU A 293 16.10 22.03 13.94
CA LEU A 293 16.54 22.56 12.66
C LEU A 293 16.28 24.06 12.52
N ALA A 294 17.31 24.79 12.10
CA ALA A 294 17.19 26.21 11.77
C ALA A 294 16.18 26.44 10.63
N SER A 295 15.53 27.61 10.63
CA SER A 295 14.52 27.96 9.61
C SER A 295 15.04 27.84 8.16
N ALA A 296 16.31 28.15 7.94
CA ALA A 296 16.96 28.01 6.62
C ALA A 296 17.05 26.55 6.10
N CYS A 297 16.85 25.55 6.97
CA CYS A 297 16.83 24.15 6.56
C CYS A 297 15.48 23.72 5.96
N TRP A 298 14.46 24.54 6.06
CA TRP A 298 13.10 24.21 5.66
C TRP A 298 12.78 24.81 4.28
N TYR A 299 12.19 23.98 3.43
CA TYR A 299 11.79 24.33 2.08
C TYR A 299 10.27 24.23 1.95
N ARG A 300 9.61 25.35 1.64
CA ARG A 300 8.15 25.39 1.45
C ARG A 300 7.76 24.81 0.11
N ARG A 301 6.73 23.94 0.12
CA ARG A 301 6.17 23.35 -1.09
C ARG A 301 4.66 23.26 -1.02
N MET A 302 4.01 23.60 -2.10
CA MET A 302 2.60 23.31 -2.34
C MET A 302 2.48 21.82 -2.70
N VAL A 303 1.58 21.11 -2.04
CA VAL A 303 1.39 19.65 -2.18
C VAL A 303 0.13 19.31 -2.96
N SER A 304 -0.92 20.10 -2.78
CA SER A 304 -2.18 19.96 -3.51
C SER A 304 -3.00 21.23 -3.43
N GLU A 305 -4.03 21.31 -4.24
CA GLU A 305 -5.08 22.31 -4.09
C GLU A 305 -6.21 21.71 -3.24
N GLY A 306 -6.62 22.45 -2.22
CA GLY A 306 -7.75 22.11 -1.38
C GLY A 306 -8.94 23.02 -1.66
N THR A 307 -10.13 22.65 -1.22
CA THR A 307 -11.35 23.46 -1.34
C THR A 307 -11.26 24.86 -0.70
N LYS A 308 -10.31 25.04 0.21
CA LYS A 308 -10.03 26.33 0.92
C LYS A 308 -8.75 27.01 0.45
N GLY A 309 -8.20 26.62 -0.69
CA GLY A 309 -6.96 27.14 -1.25
C GLY A 309 -5.80 26.13 -1.19
N PRO A 310 -4.60 26.52 -1.66
CA PRO A 310 -3.46 25.63 -1.79
C PRO A 310 -2.99 25.07 -0.45
N ILE A 311 -2.79 23.77 -0.41
CA ILE A 311 -2.24 23.06 0.76
C ILE A 311 -0.71 23.05 0.62
N ALA A 312 -0.04 23.78 1.50
CA ALA A 312 1.42 23.87 1.52
C ALA A 312 1.99 23.41 2.86
N TYR A 313 3.16 22.80 2.78
CA TYR A 313 3.95 22.39 3.93
C TYR A 313 5.40 22.84 3.77
N GLU A 314 6.14 22.80 4.85
CA GLU A 314 7.58 22.93 4.82
C GLU A 314 8.26 21.60 5.07
N PHE A 315 9.31 21.34 4.29
CA PHE A 315 10.08 20.10 4.31
C PHE A 315 11.55 20.37 4.61
N ALA A 316 12.15 19.48 5.37
CA ALA A 316 13.59 19.42 5.58
C ALA A 316 14.05 17.96 5.51
N ARG A 317 15.34 17.71 5.35
CA ARG A 317 15.89 16.35 5.43
C ARG A 317 17.25 16.33 6.12
N LYS A 318 17.53 15.21 6.75
CA LYS A 318 18.85 14.89 7.30
C LYS A 318 19.20 13.44 7.00
N ARG A 319 20.46 13.19 6.67
CA ARG A 319 20.98 11.82 6.61
C ARG A 319 21.14 11.33 8.04
N VAL A 320 20.56 10.18 8.36
CA VAL A 320 20.52 9.65 9.71
C VAL A 320 20.78 8.14 9.71
N THR A 321 21.24 7.63 10.83
CA THR A 321 21.23 6.19 11.13
C THR A 321 20.14 5.93 12.15
N LEU A 322 19.17 5.06 11.80
CA LEU A 322 18.07 4.71 12.71
C LEU A 322 18.61 3.89 13.89
N CYS A 323 17.98 4.11 15.05
CA CYS A 323 18.18 3.33 16.25
C CYS A 323 17.11 2.24 16.36
N LYS A 324 17.53 0.98 16.37
CA LYS A 324 16.66 -0.16 16.67
C LYS A 324 17.25 -0.95 17.84
N ASP A 325 16.44 -1.22 18.85
CA ASP A 325 16.85 -1.95 20.06
C ASP A 325 18.12 -1.38 20.73
N GLY A 326 18.28 -0.05 20.66
CA GLY A 326 19.44 0.65 21.20
C GLY A 326 20.71 0.57 20.34
N LEU A 327 20.67 -0.01 19.15
CA LEU A 327 21.81 -0.20 18.26
C LEU A 327 21.62 0.51 16.92
N PRO A 328 22.70 0.91 16.22
CA PRO A 328 22.61 1.48 14.88
C PRO A 328 22.15 0.42 13.88
N ASN A 329 21.12 0.78 13.13
CA ASN A 329 20.53 -0.06 12.11
C ASN A 329 20.73 0.56 10.73
N ARG A 330 19.68 0.85 10.01
CA ARG A 330 19.61 1.37 8.64
C ARG A 330 20.03 2.84 8.58
N THR A 331 20.75 3.20 7.54
CA THR A 331 21.08 4.59 7.22
C THR A 331 20.25 5.06 6.03
N GLY A 332 19.62 6.21 6.14
CA GLY A 332 18.74 6.77 5.10
C GLY A 332 18.51 8.27 5.29
N TRP A 333 17.68 8.84 4.44
CA TRP A 333 17.19 10.19 4.63
C TRP A 333 15.99 10.17 5.58
N LEU A 334 16.04 10.94 6.65
CA LEU A 334 14.85 11.32 7.40
C LEU A 334 14.33 12.63 6.80
N VAL A 335 13.22 12.52 6.10
CA VAL A 335 12.48 13.66 5.53
C VAL A 335 11.45 14.10 6.55
N LEU A 336 11.52 15.36 6.91
CA LEU A 336 10.68 15.98 7.93
C LEU A 336 9.70 16.93 7.25
N LYS A 337 8.43 16.84 7.62
CA LYS A 337 7.35 17.73 7.15
C LYS A 337 6.80 18.50 8.34
N ARG A 338 6.50 19.78 8.16
CA ARG A 338 5.76 20.56 9.15
C ARG A 338 4.65 21.39 8.50
N THR A 339 3.59 21.62 9.26
CA THR A 339 2.52 22.56 8.86
C THR A 339 3.01 23.98 8.95
N LEU A 340 2.41 24.88 8.17
CA LEU A 340 2.64 26.31 8.27
C LEU A 340 1.91 26.89 9.50
N GLY A 341 2.48 27.92 10.10
CA GLY A 341 1.88 28.64 11.24
C GLY A 341 2.74 28.65 12.49
N SER A 342 2.23 29.26 13.57
CA SER A 342 2.93 29.45 14.83
C SER A 342 3.08 28.21 15.70
N SER A 343 2.23 27.19 15.46
CA SER A 343 2.25 25.92 16.19
C SER A 343 2.28 24.76 15.20
N PRO A 344 3.44 24.50 14.55
CA PRO A 344 3.52 23.50 13.51
C PRO A 344 3.38 22.06 14.07
N THR A 345 2.65 21.23 13.37
CA THR A 345 2.67 19.76 13.58
C THR A 345 3.74 19.15 12.68
N TYR A 346 4.38 18.09 13.16
CA TYR A 346 5.49 17.44 12.47
C TYR A 346 5.11 16.02 12.03
N ALA A 347 5.60 15.62 10.86
CA ALA A 347 5.58 14.25 10.39
C ALA A 347 6.96 13.87 9.86
N SER A 348 7.32 12.61 10.00
CA SER A 348 8.62 12.06 9.61
C SER A 348 8.46 10.95 8.61
N TYR A 349 9.34 10.92 7.62
CA TYR A 349 9.38 9.90 6.58
C TYR A 349 10.82 9.39 6.42
N LEU A 350 10.98 8.11 6.18
CA LEU A 350 12.26 7.50 5.84
C LEU A 350 12.33 7.30 4.32
N SER A 351 13.49 7.62 3.74
CA SER A 351 13.75 7.37 2.33
C SER A 351 15.13 6.75 2.12
N ASN A 352 15.19 5.78 1.20
CA ASN A 352 16.43 5.17 0.72
C ASN A 352 17.04 5.91 -0.48
N ALA A 353 16.52 7.10 -0.81
CA ALA A 353 17.00 7.89 -1.93
C ALA A 353 18.54 8.05 -1.90
N PRO A 354 19.23 8.03 -3.06
CA PRO A 354 20.65 8.32 -3.17
C PRO A 354 21.04 9.66 -2.51
N GLU A 355 22.29 9.78 -2.06
CA GLU A 355 22.76 11.02 -1.41
C GLU A 355 22.69 12.24 -2.32
N SER A 356 22.88 12.02 -3.62
CA SER A 356 22.78 13.06 -4.66
C SER A 356 21.36 13.55 -4.95
N THR A 357 20.33 12.84 -4.48
CA THR A 357 18.92 13.21 -4.76
C THR A 357 18.59 14.53 -4.09
N PRO A 358 18.19 15.59 -4.82
CA PRO A 358 17.80 16.85 -4.20
C PRO A 358 16.50 16.71 -3.40
N LEU A 359 16.34 17.54 -2.34
CA LEU A 359 15.16 17.50 -1.46
C LEU A 359 13.85 17.60 -2.27
N ARG A 360 13.81 18.45 -3.29
CA ARG A 360 12.63 18.63 -4.15
C ARG A 360 12.14 17.33 -4.81
N LEU A 361 13.02 16.34 -5.00
CA LEU A 361 12.67 15.01 -5.53
C LEU A 361 12.34 13.99 -4.45
N CYS A 362 12.44 14.34 -3.17
CA CYS A 362 12.01 13.51 -2.04
C CYS A 362 10.60 13.85 -1.55
N VAL A 363 10.01 14.96 -2.05
CA VAL A 363 8.77 15.56 -1.50
C VAL A 363 7.82 16.07 -2.59
N TRP A 364 7.62 15.28 -3.61
CA TRP A 364 6.69 15.57 -4.72
C TRP A 364 5.44 14.70 -4.67
#